data_e1eb6f85875c34d125df96ff183319b3
#
_entry.id   e1eb6f85875c34d125df96ff183319b3
#
_cell.length_a   1.000
_cell.length_b   1.000
_cell.length_c   1.000
_cell.angle_alpha   90.00
_cell.angle_beta   90.00
_cell.angle_gamma   90.00
#
_symmetry.space_group_name_H-M   'P 1'
#
loop_
_entity.id
_entity.type
_entity.pdbx_description
1 polymer ?
#
loop_
_entity_poly.entity_id
_entity_poly.type
_entity_poly.pdbx_seq_one_letter_code
_entity_poly.pdbx_strand_id
1 'polypeptide(L)'
;MNTAQPAVWTGTVSDEQQAKVPWVVGVALVLGVFLWMGPYMGVNVVLLPAKTALLAGDGKASVVAVLSTSAMIVAAIANIIFGALSDLTRSRFGRRSPWIIGGSVLAAAAMMFVSWAPTVPLLIVGWCVYQCFLNAIVAPLIAVITDRTAPKFRGTISAMYALGYSVGIYGGQMIGARFLTDQSMGFTVLAVLTLIGGPLAALIMREGSSLAMPKKRFTAQMFWEHFSFPTRHCRDYYLALFGKFLIVAAKFAISGFQLYILTDYMMQSADGAKHYVSVISMCMMVTAIAMTVIAGPISDRIGSRKIPVIACSLLVAVGSIIPFFSNDPKMMIAYALVAGTGMGAYNAVDQALNVEVLPSKDTAAKDLGILNLANTGGQVLGQVLAATLINMFGYHALFPLAAVCSLLGALLIVFIKSVK
;
A
#
# COMPACT_ATOMS: atom_id res chain seq x y z
N MET A 1 -47.34 -18.70 -12.19
CA MET A 1 -46.19 -17.95 -12.74
C MET A 1 -45.76 -16.93 -11.70
N ASN A 2 -44.73 -17.25 -10.93
CA ASN A 2 -44.17 -16.34 -9.91
C ASN A 2 -43.22 -15.39 -10.65
N THR A 3 -43.68 -14.19 -10.97
CA THR A 3 -42.85 -13.11 -11.49
C THR A 3 -41.98 -12.62 -10.29
N ALA A 4 -40.81 -13.23 -10.15
CA ALA A 4 -39.83 -12.69 -9.22
C ALA A 4 -39.57 -11.22 -9.61
N GLN A 5 -39.98 -10.29 -8.75
CA GLN A 5 -39.63 -8.89 -8.90
C GLN A 5 -38.09 -8.80 -8.98
N PRO A 6 -37.54 -8.04 -9.94
CA PRO A 6 -36.08 -7.88 -10.02
C PRO A 6 -35.60 -7.38 -8.68
N ALA A 7 -34.67 -8.13 -8.08
CA ALA A 7 -34.09 -7.77 -6.78
C ALA A 7 -33.63 -6.32 -6.80
N VAL A 8 -34.26 -5.48 -5.98
CA VAL A 8 -33.86 -4.09 -5.82
C VAL A 8 -32.43 -4.09 -5.36
N TRP A 9 -31.54 -3.46 -6.11
CA TRP A 9 -30.14 -3.34 -5.74
C TRP A 9 -30.02 -2.55 -4.44
N THR A 10 -29.57 -3.19 -3.37
CA THR A 10 -29.48 -2.62 -2.02
C THR A 10 -28.12 -1.97 -1.73
N GLY A 11 -27.15 -2.11 -2.62
CA GLY A 11 -25.80 -1.54 -2.49
C GLY A 11 -24.85 -2.34 -1.59
N THR A 12 -25.37 -3.16 -0.70
CA THR A 12 -24.60 -4.02 0.21
C THR A 12 -25.36 -5.33 0.42
N VAL A 13 -24.63 -6.39 0.74
CA VAL A 13 -25.21 -7.70 1.03
C VAL A 13 -25.42 -7.82 2.54
N SER A 14 -26.65 -8.24 2.96
CA SER A 14 -26.96 -8.50 4.37
C SER A 14 -26.52 -9.91 4.81
N ASP A 15 -26.45 -10.12 6.12
CA ASP A 15 -26.09 -11.44 6.70
C ASP A 15 -27.09 -12.54 6.36
N GLU A 16 -28.37 -12.19 6.15
CA GLU A 16 -29.43 -13.11 5.78
C GLU A 16 -29.34 -13.54 4.30
N GLN A 17 -28.90 -12.61 3.42
CA GLN A 17 -28.75 -12.85 1.98
C GLN A 17 -27.54 -13.72 1.66
N GLN A 18 -26.57 -13.83 2.55
CA GLN A 18 -25.31 -14.55 2.31
C GLN A 18 -25.06 -15.62 3.37
N ALA A 19 -25.55 -16.84 3.11
CA ALA A 19 -25.42 -17.96 4.05
C ALA A 19 -23.99 -18.52 4.14
N LYS A 20 -23.18 -18.38 3.10
CA LYS A 20 -21.81 -18.95 3.01
C LYS A 20 -20.78 -17.86 2.65
N VAL A 21 -19.53 -18.11 3.03
CA VAL A 21 -18.40 -17.25 2.65
C VAL A 21 -18.32 -17.12 1.13
N PRO A 22 -18.26 -15.90 0.57
CA PRO A 22 -18.17 -15.68 -0.87
C PRO A 22 -16.71 -15.90 -1.38
N TRP A 23 -16.26 -17.14 -1.38
CA TRP A 23 -14.88 -17.49 -1.78
C TRP A 23 -14.49 -16.96 -3.16
N VAL A 24 -15.44 -16.92 -4.10
CA VAL A 24 -15.20 -16.39 -5.45
C VAL A 24 -14.79 -14.92 -5.39
N VAL A 25 -15.44 -14.11 -4.54
CA VAL A 25 -15.07 -12.71 -4.31
C VAL A 25 -13.69 -12.63 -3.66
N GLY A 26 -13.43 -13.49 -2.69
CA GLY A 26 -12.11 -13.56 -2.03
C GLY A 26 -10.99 -13.88 -3.00
N VAL A 27 -11.13 -14.90 -3.85
CA VAL A 27 -10.14 -15.26 -4.88
C VAL A 27 -9.95 -14.13 -5.90
N ALA A 28 -11.03 -13.49 -6.35
CA ALA A 28 -10.95 -12.33 -7.23
C ALA A 28 -10.16 -11.18 -6.62
N LEU A 29 -10.33 -10.94 -5.31
CA LEU A 29 -9.59 -9.92 -4.58
C LEU A 29 -8.12 -10.29 -4.42
N VAL A 30 -7.79 -11.53 -4.04
CA VAL A 30 -6.38 -11.99 -3.95
C VAL A 30 -5.65 -11.74 -5.26
N LEU A 31 -6.22 -12.23 -6.37
CA LEU A 31 -5.60 -12.10 -7.69
C LEU A 31 -5.59 -10.66 -8.20
N GLY A 32 -6.72 -9.95 -8.06
CA GLY A 32 -6.83 -8.55 -8.46
C GLY A 32 -5.83 -7.68 -7.73
N VAL A 33 -5.68 -7.86 -6.41
CA VAL A 33 -4.72 -7.12 -5.59
C VAL A 33 -3.28 -7.48 -5.94
N PHE A 34 -2.95 -8.76 -6.07
CA PHE A 34 -1.63 -9.19 -6.49
C PHE A 34 -1.23 -8.56 -7.84
N LEU A 35 -2.16 -8.55 -8.81
CA LEU A 35 -1.91 -8.10 -10.19
C LEU A 35 -1.87 -6.58 -10.37
N TRP A 36 -2.24 -5.77 -9.36
CA TRP A 36 -1.95 -4.34 -9.37
C TRP A 36 -0.82 -3.95 -8.41
N MET A 37 -0.78 -4.55 -7.20
CA MET A 37 0.23 -4.23 -6.19
C MET A 37 1.61 -4.75 -6.61
N GLY A 38 1.68 -5.95 -7.21
CA GLY A 38 2.93 -6.52 -7.68
C GLY A 38 3.62 -5.66 -8.72
N PRO A 39 2.97 -5.33 -9.84
CA PRO A 39 3.52 -4.40 -10.82
C PRO A 39 3.89 -3.04 -10.22
N TYR A 40 3.02 -2.46 -9.39
CA TYR A 40 3.30 -1.19 -8.72
C TYR A 40 4.60 -1.26 -7.90
N MET A 41 4.76 -2.27 -7.05
CA MET A 41 5.94 -2.39 -6.18
C MET A 41 7.20 -2.80 -6.94
N GLY A 42 7.07 -3.63 -7.96
CA GLY A 42 8.18 -3.97 -8.85
C GLY A 42 8.75 -2.76 -9.58
N VAL A 43 7.87 -1.85 -10.02
CA VAL A 43 8.30 -0.57 -10.61
C VAL A 43 8.77 0.39 -9.52
N ASN A 44 7.96 0.69 -8.53
CA ASN A 44 8.20 1.76 -7.54
C ASN A 44 9.51 1.57 -6.74
N VAL A 45 9.84 0.32 -6.36
CA VAL A 45 11.00 0.01 -5.50
C VAL A 45 12.23 -0.42 -6.30
N VAL A 46 12.03 -0.93 -7.52
CA VAL A 46 13.14 -1.54 -8.28
C VAL A 46 13.39 -0.83 -9.62
N LEU A 47 12.45 -0.90 -10.56
CA LEU A 47 12.70 -0.41 -11.92
C LEU A 47 12.69 1.12 -12.04
N LEU A 48 11.84 1.82 -11.28
CA LEU A 48 11.78 3.27 -11.30
C LEU A 48 13.04 3.91 -10.72
N PRO A 49 13.56 3.46 -9.54
CA PRO A 49 14.89 3.87 -9.08
C PRO A 49 16.00 3.54 -10.09
N ALA A 50 16.00 2.33 -10.67
CA ALA A 50 17.01 1.97 -11.68
C ALA A 50 16.99 2.92 -12.90
N LYS A 51 15.79 3.24 -13.42
CA LYS A 51 15.61 4.21 -14.50
C LYS A 51 15.99 5.63 -14.08
N THR A 52 15.66 6.02 -12.85
CA THR A 52 16.02 7.33 -12.30
C THR A 52 17.54 7.48 -12.20
N ALA A 53 18.27 6.44 -11.83
CA ALA A 53 19.73 6.44 -11.80
C ALA A 53 20.34 6.71 -13.18
N LEU A 54 19.77 6.15 -14.25
CA LEU A 54 20.23 6.39 -15.62
C LEU A 54 19.96 7.82 -16.10
N LEU A 55 18.85 8.44 -15.67
CA LEU A 55 18.43 9.76 -16.16
C LEU A 55 18.98 10.92 -15.32
N ALA A 56 19.21 10.73 -14.03
CA ALA A 56 19.51 11.80 -13.08
C ALA A 56 20.92 11.71 -12.46
N GLY A 57 21.67 10.62 -12.68
CA GLY A 57 23.02 10.45 -12.13
C GLY A 57 23.08 10.71 -10.63
N ASP A 58 23.90 11.68 -10.20
CA ASP A 58 24.08 12.02 -8.77
C ASP A 58 22.81 12.62 -8.13
N GLY A 59 21.91 13.22 -8.91
CA GLY A 59 20.64 13.77 -8.45
C GLY A 59 19.53 12.73 -8.21
N LYS A 60 19.78 11.44 -8.41
CA LYS A 60 18.77 10.37 -8.38
C LYS A 60 17.96 10.29 -7.09
N ALA A 61 18.59 10.52 -5.92
CA ALA A 61 17.89 10.49 -4.64
C ALA A 61 16.82 11.59 -4.54
N SER A 62 17.17 12.82 -4.94
CA SER A 62 16.23 13.95 -4.98
C SER A 62 15.08 13.70 -5.96
N VAL A 63 15.37 13.13 -7.12
CA VAL A 63 14.35 12.79 -8.12
C VAL A 63 13.38 11.72 -7.60
N VAL A 64 13.86 10.70 -6.89
CA VAL A 64 13.00 9.70 -6.23
C VAL A 64 12.06 10.36 -5.21
N ALA A 65 12.55 11.31 -4.40
CA ALA A 65 11.71 12.06 -3.46
C ALA A 65 10.64 12.89 -4.17
N VAL A 66 10.98 13.55 -5.29
CA VAL A 66 10.03 14.32 -6.12
C VAL A 66 8.99 13.39 -6.76
N LEU A 67 9.42 12.25 -7.33
CA LEU A 67 8.52 11.23 -7.89
C LEU A 67 7.53 10.74 -6.85
N SER A 68 7.99 10.43 -5.64
CA SER A 68 7.11 9.98 -4.56
C SER A 68 6.14 11.05 -4.11
N THR A 69 6.61 12.27 -3.88
CA THR A 69 5.77 13.37 -3.40
C THR A 69 4.68 13.72 -4.41
N SER A 70 5.06 13.94 -5.67
CA SER A 70 4.11 14.29 -6.74
C SER A 70 3.09 13.18 -6.97
N ALA A 71 3.56 11.93 -7.04
CA ALA A 71 2.72 10.77 -7.25
C ALA A 71 1.72 10.54 -6.10
N MET A 72 2.13 10.75 -4.84
CA MET A 72 1.26 10.57 -3.68
C MET A 72 0.15 11.63 -3.61
N ILE A 73 0.44 12.88 -3.99
CA ILE A 73 -0.59 13.93 -4.11
C ILE A 73 -1.63 13.51 -5.16
N VAL A 74 -1.17 13.09 -6.34
CA VAL A 74 -2.06 12.60 -7.41
C VAL A 74 -2.85 11.38 -6.94
N ALA A 75 -2.20 10.42 -6.30
CA ALA A 75 -2.84 9.20 -5.80
C ALA A 75 -3.95 9.51 -4.77
N ALA A 76 -3.70 10.42 -3.83
CA ALA A 76 -4.70 10.81 -2.82
C ALA A 76 -5.94 11.44 -3.45
N ILE A 77 -5.76 12.37 -4.39
CA ILE A 77 -6.85 13.03 -5.12
C ILE A 77 -7.59 12.02 -5.99
N ALA A 78 -6.87 11.22 -6.76
CA ALA A 78 -7.44 10.22 -7.68
C ALA A 78 -8.23 9.14 -6.92
N ASN A 79 -7.76 8.70 -5.76
CA ASN A 79 -8.44 7.71 -4.94
C ASN A 79 -9.86 8.17 -4.55
N ILE A 80 -10.00 9.42 -4.12
CA ILE A 80 -11.29 10.01 -3.74
C ILE A 80 -12.19 10.17 -4.96
N ILE A 81 -11.63 10.69 -6.07
CA ILE A 81 -12.39 10.92 -7.30
C ILE A 81 -12.91 9.58 -7.86
N PHE A 82 -12.04 8.60 -8.04
CA PHE A 82 -12.45 7.31 -8.61
C PHE A 82 -13.30 6.48 -7.64
N GLY A 83 -13.10 6.61 -6.34
CA GLY A 83 -14.01 6.08 -5.35
C GLY A 83 -15.42 6.60 -5.55
N ALA A 84 -15.60 7.92 -5.57
CA ALA A 84 -16.90 8.57 -5.77
C ALA A 84 -17.50 8.29 -7.16
N LEU A 85 -16.71 8.36 -8.23
CA LEU A 85 -17.18 8.06 -9.58
C LEU A 85 -17.66 6.62 -9.71
N SER A 86 -16.94 5.66 -9.10
CA SER A 86 -17.37 4.27 -9.12
C SER A 86 -18.65 4.02 -8.32
N ASP A 87 -18.89 4.78 -7.24
CA ASP A 87 -20.13 4.75 -6.47
C ASP A 87 -21.34 5.23 -7.26
N LEU A 88 -21.15 6.18 -8.17
CA LEU A 88 -22.19 6.79 -8.99
C LEU A 88 -22.42 6.06 -10.31
N THR A 89 -21.54 5.13 -10.67
CA THR A 89 -21.59 4.47 -11.98
C THR A 89 -22.74 3.49 -12.08
N ARG A 90 -23.49 3.61 -13.17
CA ARG A 90 -24.59 2.73 -13.55
C ARG A 90 -24.27 2.05 -14.87
N SER A 91 -24.01 0.74 -14.81
CA SER A 91 -23.67 -0.03 -16.00
C SER A 91 -24.22 -1.46 -15.93
N ARG A 92 -24.35 -2.10 -17.08
CA ARG A 92 -24.71 -3.53 -17.17
C ARG A 92 -23.64 -4.46 -16.63
N PHE A 93 -22.40 -3.99 -16.50
CA PHE A 93 -21.26 -4.72 -15.97
C PHE A 93 -21.01 -4.48 -14.47
N GLY A 94 -21.97 -3.82 -13.78
CA GLY A 94 -21.81 -3.39 -12.40
C GLY A 94 -21.23 -1.98 -12.27
N ARG A 95 -21.07 -1.51 -11.04
CA ARG A 95 -20.56 -0.16 -10.76
C ARG A 95 -19.04 -0.09 -10.64
N ARG A 96 -18.38 -1.19 -10.21
CA ARG A 96 -16.93 -1.25 -9.94
C ARG A 96 -16.13 -1.76 -11.14
N SER A 97 -16.62 -2.82 -11.80
CA SER A 97 -15.92 -3.51 -12.89
C SER A 97 -15.47 -2.60 -14.04
N PRO A 98 -16.27 -1.62 -14.52
CA PRO A 98 -15.81 -0.74 -15.60
C PRO A 98 -14.58 0.08 -15.24
N TRP A 99 -14.48 0.54 -13.97
CA TRP A 99 -13.33 1.31 -13.48
C TRP A 99 -12.10 0.43 -13.29
N ILE A 100 -12.28 -0.78 -12.73
CA ILE A 100 -11.19 -1.73 -12.55
C ILE A 100 -10.59 -2.13 -13.91
N ILE A 101 -11.42 -2.42 -14.91
CA ILE A 101 -10.96 -2.78 -16.27
C ILE A 101 -10.32 -1.56 -16.96
N GLY A 102 -11.03 -0.43 -17.02
CA GLY A 102 -10.53 0.79 -17.68
C GLY A 102 -9.26 1.32 -17.01
N GLY A 103 -9.22 1.31 -15.68
CA GLY A 103 -8.05 1.68 -14.90
C GLY A 103 -6.84 0.80 -15.22
N SER A 104 -7.02 -0.53 -15.36
CA SER A 104 -5.94 -1.45 -15.71
C SER A 104 -5.36 -1.18 -17.10
N VAL A 105 -6.21 -0.90 -18.08
CA VAL A 105 -5.76 -0.58 -19.45
C VAL A 105 -4.95 0.73 -19.44
N LEU A 106 -5.49 1.77 -18.82
CA LEU A 106 -4.84 3.09 -18.79
C LEU A 106 -3.58 3.11 -17.91
N ALA A 107 -3.59 2.39 -16.78
CA ALA A 107 -2.40 2.23 -15.95
C ALA A 107 -1.29 1.46 -16.69
N ALA A 108 -1.62 0.38 -17.40
CA ALA A 108 -0.65 -0.37 -18.20
C ALA A 108 -0.05 0.52 -19.32
N ALA A 109 -0.87 1.30 -20.02
CA ALA A 109 -0.40 2.25 -21.02
C ALA A 109 0.51 3.34 -20.41
N ALA A 110 0.13 3.90 -19.25
CA ALA A 110 0.95 4.86 -18.52
C ALA A 110 2.29 4.25 -18.05
N MET A 111 2.30 2.98 -17.63
CA MET A 111 3.54 2.26 -17.26
C MET A 111 4.47 2.10 -18.48
N MET A 112 3.93 1.82 -19.67
CA MET A 112 4.72 1.77 -20.90
C MET A 112 5.27 3.15 -21.27
N PHE A 113 4.51 4.22 -21.03
CA PHE A 113 5.02 5.59 -21.20
C PHE A 113 6.16 5.89 -20.22
N VAL A 114 6.07 5.48 -18.94
CA VAL A 114 7.16 5.56 -17.95
C VAL A 114 8.40 4.80 -18.44
N SER A 115 8.23 3.61 -19.02
CA SER A 115 9.33 2.86 -19.63
C SER A 115 10.05 3.61 -20.73
N TRP A 116 9.30 4.28 -21.58
CA TRP A 116 9.85 5.05 -22.71
C TRP A 116 10.44 6.41 -22.29
N ALA A 117 9.95 7.06 -21.22
CA ALA A 117 10.30 8.44 -20.84
C ALA A 117 11.81 8.71 -20.89
N PRO A 118 12.30 9.61 -21.79
CA PRO A 118 13.73 9.87 -21.99
C PRO A 118 14.29 10.94 -21.06
N THR A 119 13.44 11.64 -20.29
CA THR A 119 13.84 12.74 -19.41
C THR A 119 13.14 12.65 -18.06
N VAL A 120 13.78 13.24 -17.03
CA VAL A 120 13.22 13.29 -15.67
C VAL A 120 11.82 13.93 -15.61
N PRO A 121 11.54 15.08 -16.26
CA PRO A 121 10.19 15.66 -16.26
C PRO A 121 9.12 14.73 -16.85
N LEU A 122 9.42 14.06 -17.97
CA LEU A 122 8.49 13.10 -18.58
C LEU A 122 8.31 11.86 -17.71
N LEU A 123 9.35 11.42 -17.01
CA LEU A 123 9.27 10.34 -16.04
C LEU A 123 8.31 10.70 -14.89
N ILE A 124 8.41 11.92 -14.34
CA ILE A 124 7.54 12.43 -13.28
C ILE A 124 6.08 12.49 -13.77
N VAL A 125 5.84 13.08 -14.94
CA VAL A 125 4.49 13.17 -15.53
C VAL A 125 3.91 11.76 -15.75
N GLY A 126 4.67 10.87 -16.39
CA GLY A 126 4.25 9.49 -16.64
C GLY A 126 3.91 8.74 -15.36
N TRP A 127 4.73 8.91 -14.32
CA TRP A 127 4.51 8.29 -13.02
C TRP A 127 3.26 8.83 -12.32
N CYS A 128 3.00 10.14 -12.41
CA CYS A 128 1.78 10.76 -11.90
C CYS A 128 0.53 10.24 -12.65
N VAL A 129 0.60 10.12 -13.98
CA VAL A 129 -0.49 9.56 -14.80
C VAL A 129 -0.74 8.09 -14.44
N TYR A 130 0.33 7.31 -14.27
CA TYR A 130 0.21 5.93 -13.78
C TYR A 130 -0.51 5.86 -12.43
N GLN A 131 -0.10 6.68 -11.47
CA GLN A 131 -0.72 6.72 -10.14
C GLN A 131 -2.19 7.15 -10.18
N CYS A 132 -2.54 8.07 -11.07
CA CYS A 132 -3.93 8.46 -11.29
C CYS A 132 -4.78 7.24 -11.70
N PHE A 133 -4.39 6.53 -12.74
CA PHE A 133 -5.15 5.38 -13.24
C PHE A 133 -5.04 4.14 -12.35
N LEU A 134 -3.93 3.97 -11.62
CA LEU A 134 -3.82 2.93 -10.59
C LEU A 134 -4.93 3.08 -9.55
N ASN A 135 -5.23 4.30 -9.12
CA ASN A 135 -6.30 4.55 -8.15
C ASN A 135 -7.70 4.34 -8.71
N ALA A 136 -7.87 4.34 -10.03
CA ALA A 136 -9.10 3.88 -10.68
C ALA A 136 -9.32 2.35 -10.53
N ILE A 137 -8.26 1.59 -10.22
CA ILE A 137 -8.35 0.17 -9.86
C ILE A 137 -8.55 0.02 -8.34
N VAL A 138 -7.68 0.68 -7.57
CA VAL A 138 -7.54 0.48 -6.12
C VAL A 138 -8.81 0.84 -5.36
N ALA A 139 -9.35 2.04 -5.58
CA ALA A 139 -10.51 2.52 -4.85
C ALA A 139 -11.76 1.66 -5.09
N PRO A 140 -12.16 1.32 -6.34
CA PRO A 140 -13.28 0.43 -6.58
C PRO A 140 -13.05 -1.00 -6.07
N LEU A 141 -11.82 -1.53 -6.17
CA LEU A 141 -11.52 -2.90 -5.76
C LEU A 141 -11.63 -3.09 -4.23
N ILE A 142 -11.19 -2.12 -3.42
CA ILE A 142 -11.38 -2.15 -1.97
C ILE A 142 -12.87 -2.08 -1.62
N ALA A 143 -13.65 -1.27 -2.32
CA ALA A 143 -15.08 -1.11 -2.07
C ALA A 143 -15.88 -2.40 -2.33
N VAL A 144 -15.37 -3.32 -3.15
CA VAL A 144 -15.99 -4.64 -3.36
C VAL A 144 -16.15 -5.41 -2.05
N ILE A 145 -15.24 -5.25 -1.09
CA ILE A 145 -15.32 -5.93 0.22
C ILE A 145 -16.65 -5.58 0.91
N THR A 146 -17.00 -4.30 0.95
CA THR A 146 -18.24 -3.86 1.60
C THR A 146 -19.48 -4.10 0.75
N ASP A 147 -19.35 -4.02 -0.58
CA ASP A 147 -20.45 -4.16 -1.51
C ASP A 147 -20.91 -5.61 -1.69
N ARG A 148 -19.99 -6.56 -1.69
CA ARG A 148 -20.22 -7.96 -2.07
C ARG A 148 -20.05 -8.95 -0.92
N THR A 149 -19.78 -8.46 0.30
CA THR A 149 -19.55 -9.33 1.47
C THR A 149 -20.41 -8.90 2.64
N ALA A 150 -21.21 -9.84 3.14
CA ALA A 150 -22.00 -9.65 4.36
C ALA A 150 -21.11 -9.32 5.56
N PRO A 151 -21.55 -8.49 6.52
CA PRO A 151 -20.76 -8.06 7.67
C PRO A 151 -20.03 -9.20 8.39
N LYS A 152 -20.71 -10.35 8.59
CA LYS A 152 -20.14 -11.53 9.27
C LYS A 152 -18.93 -12.16 8.54
N PHE A 153 -18.77 -11.94 7.22
CA PHE A 153 -17.68 -12.53 6.42
C PHE A 153 -16.62 -11.51 6.01
N ARG A 154 -16.81 -10.22 6.30
CA ARG A 154 -15.87 -9.16 5.90
C ARG A 154 -14.45 -9.40 6.44
N GLY A 155 -14.34 -9.93 7.65
CA GLY A 155 -13.02 -10.26 8.22
C GLY A 155 -12.27 -11.30 7.37
N THR A 156 -12.91 -12.39 6.99
CA THR A 156 -12.30 -13.42 6.12
C THR A 156 -11.89 -12.87 4.76
N ILE A 157 -12.78 -12.10 4.12
CA ILE A 157 -12.50 -11.53 2.79
C ILE A 157 -11.42 -10.44 2.85
N SER A 158 -11.39 -9.64 3.92
CA SER A 158 -10.31 -8.68 4.16
C SER A 158 -8.96 -9.37 4.39
N ALA A 159 -8.94 -10.52 5.08
CA ALA A 159 -7.72 -11.31 5.23
C ALA A 159 -7.20 -11.84 3.88
N MET A 160 -8.10 -12.28 3.00
CA MET A 160 -7.74 -12.68 1.64
C MET A 160 -7.18 -11.50 0.82
N TYR A 161 -7.81 -10.32 0.92
CA TYR A 161 -7.28 -9.08 0.33
C TYR A 161 -5.85 -8.79 0.85
N ALA A 162 -5.64 -8.85 2.16
CA ALA A 162 -4.34 -8.60 2.79
C ALA A 162 -3.27 -9.61 2.36
N LEU A 163 -3.65 -10.87 2.14
CA LEU A 163 -2.75 -11.88 1.59
C LEU A 163 -2.28 -11.50 0.17
N GLY A 164 -3.23 -11.17 -0.73
CA GLY A 164 -2.91 -10.70 -2.08
C GLY A 164 -2.03 -9.44 -2.07
N TYR A 165 -2.28 -8.53 -1.13
CA TYR A 165 -1.52 -7.30 -0.93
C TYR A 165 -0.07 -7.60 -0.51
N SER A 166 0.13 -8.46 0.49
CA SER A 166 1.47 -8.81 1.00
C SER A 166 2.29 -9.57 -0.03
N VAL A 167 1.69 -10.57 -0.68
CA VAL A 167 2.36 -11.31 -1.78
C VAL A 167 2.65 -10.38 -2.95
N GLY A 168 1.75 -9.43 -3.26
CA GLY A 168 1.94 -8.40 -4.29
C GLY A 168 3.14 -7.51 -3.99
N ILE A 169 3.26 -6.97 -2.77
CA ILE A 169 4.37 -6.10 -2.38
C ILE A 169 5.71 -6.76 -2.68
N TYR A 170 5.95 -7.91 -2.09
CA TYR A 170 7.27 -8.53 -2.13
C TYR A 170 7.49 -9.36 -3.39
N GLY A 171 6.47 -10.07 -3.88
CA GLY A 171 6.52 -10.79 -5.15
C GLY A 171 6.76 -9.86 -6.34
N GLY A 172 6.14 -8.68 -6.31
CA GLY A 172 6.38 -7.65 -7.34
C GLY A 172 7.82 -7.14 -7.36
N GLN A 173 8.43 -6.92 -6.19
CA GLN A 173 9.85 -6.54 -6.09
C GLN A 173 10.76 -7.64 -6.64
N MET A 174 10.46 -8.92 -6.35
CA MET A 174 11.21 -10.06 -6.90
C MET A 174 11.09 -10.12 -8.43
N ILE A 175 9.89 -9.91 -8.97
CA ILE A 175 9.68 -9.84 -10.42
C ILE A 175 10.46 -8.65 -11.01
N GLY A 176 10.33 -7.45 -10.43
CA GLY A 176 11.08 -6.27 -10.87
C GLY A 176 12.60 -6.47 -10.85
N ALA A 177 13.11 -7.08 -9.78
CA ALA A 177 14.55 -7.36 -9.64
C ALA A 177 15.09 -8.28 -10.75
N ARG A 178 14.29 -9.23 -11.21
CA ARG A 178 14.70 -10.15 -12.30
C ARG A 178 15.04 -9.40 -13.60
N PHE A 179 14.46 -8.23 -13.79
CA PHE A 179 14.63 -7.41 -15.00
C PHE A 179 15.50 -6.17 -14.80
N LEU A 180 16.32 -6.09 -13.74
CA LEU A 180 17.22 -4.96 -13.51
C LEU A 180 18.18 -4.69 -14.67
N THR A 181 18.64 -5.75 -15.33
CA THR A 181 19.55 -5.67 -16.50
C THR A 181 18.81 -5.42 -17.82
N ASP A 182 17.49 -5.66 -17.87
CA ASP A 182 16.63 -5.36 -19.02
C ASP A 182 15.36 -4.66 -18.53
N GLN A 183 15.50 -3.37 -18.20
CA GLN A 183 14.42 -2.59 -17.63
C GLN A 183 13.20 -2.50 -18.55
N SER A 184 13.42 -2.38 -19.87
CA SER A 184 12.34 -2.28 -20.85
C SER A 184 11.43 -3.51 -20.83
N MET A 185 12.03 -4.70 -20.81
CA MET A 185 11.30 -5.95 -20.67
C MET A 185 10.58 -6.03 -19.33
N GLY A 186 11.23 -5.57 -18.24
CA GLY A 186 10.65 -5.51 -16.90
C GLY A 186 9.38 -4.66 -16.85
N PHE A 187 9.43 -3.43 -17.38
CA PHE A 187 8.26 -2.57 -17.49
C PHE A 187 7.15 -3.22 -18.34
N THR A 188 7.51 -3.87 -19.45
CA THR A 188 6.55 -4.55 -20.32
C THR A 188 5.83 -5.69 -19.59
N VAL A 189 6.57 -6.57 -18.91
CA VAL A 189 6.00 -7.68 -18.14
C VAL A 189 5.06 -7.17 -17.05
N LEU A 190 5.49 -6.15 -16.29
CA LEU A 190 4.67 -5.57 -15.22
C LEU A 190 3.45 -4.82 -15.77
N ALA A 191 3.56 -4.17 -16.93
CA ALA A 191 2.42 -3.55 -17.61
C ALA A 191 1.39 -4.61 -18.07
N VAL A 192 1.86 -5.73 -18.62
CA VAL A 192 0.99 -6.85 -19.03
C VAL A 192 0.28 -7.46 -17.81
N LEU A 193 0.97 -7.65 -16.69
CA LEU A 193 0.33 -8.13 -15.46
C LEU A 193 -0.75 -7.14 -14.96
N THR A 194 -0.48 -5.84 -15.00
CA THR A 194 -1.47 -4.80 -14.67
C THR A 194 -2.67 -4.83 -15.62
N LEU A 195 -2.42 -4.98 -16.93
CA LEU A 195 -3.45 -5.04 -17.97
C LEU A 195 -4.40 -6.22 -17.76
N ILE A 196 -3.86 -7.39 -17.43
CA ILE A 196 -4.63 -8.62 -17.22
C ILE A 196 -5.39 -8.57 -15.88
N GLY A 197 -4.82 -7.91 -14.87
CA GLY A 197 -5.31 -7.96 -13.49
C GLY A 197 -6.75 -7.47 -13.32
N GLY A 198 -7.10 -6.34 -13.90
CA GLY A 198 -8.46 -5.79 -13.81
C GLY A 198 -9.52 -6.64 -14.53
N PRO A 199 -9.33 -6.98 -15.80
CA PRO A 199 -10.26 -7.88 -16.50
C PRO A 199 -10.42 -9.23 -15.80
N LEU A 200 -9.34 -9.84 -15.33
CA LEU A 200 -9.39 -11.13 -14.63
C LEU A 200 -10.19 -11.03 -13.31
N ALA A 201 -9.92 -10.00 -12.50
CA ALA A 201 -10.66 -9.77 -11.26
C ALA A 201 -12.16 -9.54 -11.54
N ALA A 202 -12.49 -8.72 -12.53
CA ALA A 202 -13.86 -8.44 -12.93
C ALA A 202 -14.61 -9.70 -13.46
N LEU A 203 -13.93 -10.54 -14.26
CA LEU A 203 -14.47 -11.79 -14.78
C LEU A 203 -14.75 -12.80 -13.67
N ILE A 204 -13.86 -12.91 -12.68
CA ILE A 204 -14.06 -13.83 -11.54
C ILE A 204 -15.16 -13.30 -10.63
N MET A 205 -15.17 -11.99 -10.33
CA MET A 205 -16.19 -11.38 -9.47
C MET A 205 -17.60 -11.47 -10.02
N ARG A 206 -17.77 -11.35 -11.34
CA ARG A 206 -19.07 -11.31 -12.02
C ARG A 206 -20.04 -10.35 -11.34
N GLU A 207 -19.71 -9.06 -11.35
CA GLU A 207 -20.55 -8.04 -10.75
C GLU A 207 -21.89 -7.94 -11.47
N GLY A 208 -22.99 -7.89 -10.71
CA GLY A 208 -24.33 -7.73 -11.27
C GLY A 208 -24.57 -6.32 -11.82
N SER A 209 -25.58 -6.16 -12.66
CA SER A 209 -25.97 -4.87 -13.25
C SER A 209 -26.34 -3.85 -12.16
N SER A 210 -25.80 -2.64 -12.27
CA SER A 210 -26.12 -1.50 -11.39
C SER A 210 -27.10 -0.50 -12.02
N LEU A 211 -27.75 -0.84 -13.13
CA LEU A 211 -28.68 0.05 -13.84
C LEU A 211 -29.89 0.45 -13.00
N ALA A 212 -30.33 -0.42 -12.07
CA ALA A 212 -31.45 -0.18 -11.16
C ALA A 212 -31.12 0.81 -10.01
N MET A 213 -29.83 1.19 -9.84
CA MET A 213 -29.44 2.14 -8.80
C MET A 213 -30.10 3.50 -8.99
N PRO A 214 -30.48 4.18 -7.89
CA PRO A 214 -30.93 5.57 -7.96
C PRO A 214 -29.84 6.49 -8.51
N LYS A 215 -30.23 7.44 -9.38
CA LYS A 215 -29.30 8.45 -9.88
C LYS A 215 -28.90 9.38 -8.75
N LYS A 216 -27.63 9.37 -8.36
CA LYS A 216 -27.03 10.34 -7.43
C LYS A 216 -26.11 11.27 -8.22
N ARG A 217 -26.00 12.52 -7.79
CA ARG A 217 -25.05 13.50 -8.38
C ARG A 217 -23.84 13.64 -7.47
N PHE A 218 -22.67 13.76 -8.06
CA PHE A 218 -21.46 14.14 -7.33
C PHE A 218 -21.59 15.60 -6.85
N THR A 219 -21.33 15.86 -5.59
CA THR A 219 -21.35 17.20 -5.01
C THR A 219 -19.98 17.49 -4.39
N ALA A 220 -19.53 18.76 -4.51
CA ALA A 220 -18.29 19.22 -3.87
C ALA A 220 -18.32 19.01 -2.35
N GLN A 221 -19.50 19.05 -1.73
CA GLN A 221 -19.67 18.79 -0.31
C GLN A 221 -19.24 17.36 0.07
N MET A 222 -19.58 16.36 -0.74
CA MET A 222 -19.13 14.96 -0.51
C MET A 222 -17.61 14.84 -0.51
N PHE A 223 -16.92 15.64 -1.32
CA PHE A 223 -15.46 15.67 -1.34
C PHE A 223 -14.89 16.26 -0.03
N TRP A 224 -15.39 17.43 0.38
CA TRP A 224 -14.88 18.15 1.57
C TRP A 224 -15.22 17.44 2.89
N GLU A 225 -16.34 16.74 2.98
CA GLU A 225 -16.70 15.96 4.16
C GLU A 225 -15.67 14.89 4.51
N HIS A 226 -14.95 14.34 3.52
CA HIS A 226 -13.87 13.37 3.74
C HIS A 226 -12.60 13.98 4.34
N PHE A 227 -12.40 15.29 4.24
CA PHE A 227 -11.22 16.00 4.75
C PHE A 227 -11.45 16.72 6.09
N SER A 228 -12.61 16.56 6.72
CA SER A 228 -12.83 17.19 8.02
C SER A 228 -12.16 16.40 9.14
N PHE A 229 -11.10 16.98 9.72
CA PHE A 229 -10.35 16.37 10.81
C PHE A 229 -11.12 16.45 12.14
N PRO A 230 -11.04 15.42 13.01
CA PRO A 230 -11.65 15.47 14.34
C PRO A 230 -10.95 16.50 15.23
N THR A 231 -11.74 17.31 15.96
CA THR A 231 -11.20 18.41 16.78
C THR A 231 -11.46 18.27 18.28
N ARG A 232 -12.36 17.35 18.70
CA ARG A 232 -12.73 17.16 20.11
C ARG A 232 -12.36 15.78 20.61
N HIS A 233 -11.76 15.69 21.80
CA HIS A 233 -11.35 14.43 22.45
C HIS A 233 -10.50 13.51 21.58
N CYS A 234 -9.61 14.09 20.76
CA CYS A 234 -8.88 13.37 19.70
C CYS A 234 -7.35 13.24 19.97
N ARG A 235 -6.91 13.45 21.24
CA ARG A 235 -5.46 13.37 21.57
C ARG A 235 -4.88 12.01 21.20
N ASP A 236 -5.48 10.93 21.64
CA ASP A 236 -4.97 9.57 21.42
C ASP A 236 -5.07 9.15 19.96
N TYR A 237 -6.08 9.65 19.26
CA TYR A 237 -6.22 9.51 17.81
C TYR A 237 -5.03 10.14 17.06
N TYR A 238 -4.63 11.37 17.41
CA TYR A 238 -3.47 12.00 16.78
C TYR A 238 -2.14 11.38 17.18
N LEU A 239 -2.02 10.86 18.41
CA LEU A 239 -0.85 10.09 18.81
C LEU A 239 -0.70 8.81 17.97
N ALA A 240 -1.80 8.10 17.70
CA ALA A 240 -1.80 6.95 16.80
C ALA A 240 -1.49 7.35 15.35
N LEU A 241 -2.11 8.44 14.85
CA LEU A 241 -1.87 8.98 13.51
C LEU A 241 -0.38 9.30 13.27
N PHE A 242 0.23 10.10 14.14
CA PHE A 242 1.63 10.50 14.00
C PHE A 242 2.59 9.35 14.33
N GLY A 243 2.22 8.45 15.25
CA GLY A 243 2.98 7.23 15.52
C GLY A 243 3.08 6.36 14.27
N LYS A 244 1.94 6.07 13.64
CA LYS A 244 1.87 5.34 12.38
C LYS A 244 2.64 6.05 11.25
N PHE A 245 2.47 7.36 11.12
CA PHE A 245 3.15 8.19 10.13
C PHE A 245 4.68 8.03 10.21
N LEU A 246 5.26 8.06 11.42
CA LEU A 246 6.69 7.91 11.64
C LEU A 246 7.19 6.47 11.39
N ILE A 247 6.42 5.45 11.79
CA ILE A 247 6.79 4.05 11.55
C ILE A 247 6.77 3.73 10.04
N VAL A 248 5.79 4.26 9.31
CA VAL A 248 5.74 4.14 7.86
C VAL A 248 6.88 4.91 7.21
N ALA A 249 7.24 6.10 7.72
CA ALA A 249 8.39 6.86 7.25
C ALA A 249 9.70 6.08 7.44
N ALA A 250 9.90 5.43 8.59
CA ALA A 250 11.04 4.56 8.84
C ALA A 250 11.19 3.46 7.78
N LYS A 251 10.08 2.77 7.46
CA LYS A 251 10.05 1.74 6.43
C LYS A 251 10.47 2.29 5.07
N PHE A 252 9.87 3.39 4.63
CA PHE A 252 10.09 3.91 3.29
C PHE A 252 11.40 4.69 3.14
N ALA A 253 12.02 5.15 4.24
CA ALA A 253 13.39 5.67 4.23
C ALA A 253 14.41 4.63 3.74
N ILE A 254 14.22 3.35 4.08
CA ILE A 254 15.10 2.26 3.61
C ILE A 254 14.56 1.67 2.32
N SER A 255 13.29 1.23 2.26
CA SER A 255 12.77 0.50 1.11
C SER A 255 12.69 1.34 -0.17
N GLY A 256 12.49 2.66 -0.06
CA GLY A 256 12.49 3.57 -1.21
C GLY A 256 13.86 3.72 -1.88
N PHE A 257 14.93 3.47 -1.14
CA PHE A 257 16.32 3.57 -1.60
C PHE A 257 17.06 2.22 -1.57
N GLN A 258 16.33 1.11 -1.39
CA GLN A 258 16.91 -0.23 -1.25
C GLN A 258 17.86 -0.58 -2.39
N LEU A 259 17.51 -0.25 -3.63
CA LEU A 259 18.38 -0.50 -4.78
C LEU A 259 19.69 0.27 -4.65
N TYR A 260 19.65 1.55 -4.32
CA TYR A 260 20.84 2.40 -4.19
C TYR A 260 21.69 2.02 -2.97
N ILE A 261 21.06 1.58 -1.87
CA ILE A 261 21.78 1.00 -0.74
C ILE A 261 22.64 -0.18 -1.21
N LEU A 262 22.08 -1.08 -2.01
CA LEU A 262 22.80 -2.24 -2.53
C LEU A 262 23.88 -1.85 -3.54
N THR A 263 23.58 -0.95 -4.51
CA THR A 263 24.52 -0.61 -5.58
C THR A 263 25.60 0.37 -5.15
N ASP A 264 25.24 1.45 -4.42
CA ASP A 264 26.15 2.56 -4.13
C ASP A 264 26.82 2.44 -2.75
N TYR A 265 26.08 1.97 -1.72
CA TYR A 265 26.64 1.84 -0.38
C TYR A 265 27.30 0.49 -0.16
N MET A 266 26.66 -0.60 -0.63
CA MET A 266 27.18 -1.97 -0.51
C MET A 266 27.93 -2.43 -1.75
N MET A 267 28.13 -1.55 -2.75
CA MET A 267 28.95 -1.74 -3.95
C MET A 267 28.63 -3.00 -4.73
N GLN A 268 27.35 -3.39 -4.78
CA GLN A 268 26.91 -4.56 -5.51
C GLN A 268 26.77 -4.28 -7.00
N SER A 269 27.20 -5.24 -7.82
CA SER A 269 26.90 -5.25 -9.26
C SER A 269 25.39 -5.35 -9.51
N ALA A 270 24.95 -5.12 -10.74
CA ALA A 270 23.54 -5.29 -11.13
C ALA A 270 23.01 -6.68 -10.81
N ASP A 271 23.80 -7.75 -11.05
CA ASP A 271 23.41 -9.11 -10.71
C ASP A 271 23.40 -9.37 -9.21
N GLY A 272 24.36 -8.80 -8.46
CA GLY A 272 24.36 -8.82 -7.00
C GLY A 272 23.12 -8.12 -6.44
N ALA A 273 22.82 -6.93 -6.91
CA ALA A 273 21.62 -6.18 -6.49
C ALA A 273 20.33 -6.95 -6.79
N LYS A 274 20.20 -7.55 -7.98
CA LYS A 274 19.09 -8.43 -8.36
C LYS A 274 18.93 -9.60 -7.39
N HIS A 275 20.04 -10.27 -7.04
CA HIS A 275 20.04 -11.38 -6.08
C HIS A 275 19.56 -10.90 -4.68
N TYR A 276 20.19 -9.87 -4.14
CA TYR A 276 19.88 -9.39 -2.80
C TYR A 276 18.48 -8.79 -2.68
N VAL A 277 18.00 -8.01 -3.67
CA VAL A 277 16.60 -7.53 -3.67
C VAL A 277 15.62 -8.69 -3.61
N SER A 278 15.88 -9.76 -4.38
CA SER A 278 15.01 -10.95 -4.38
C SER A 278 15.02 -11.66 -3.02
N VAL A 279 16.20 -11.88 -2.43
CA VAL A 279 16.34 -12.55 -1.12
C VAL A 279 15.71 -11.70 0.00
N ILE A 280 15.98 -10.39 0.03
CA ILE A 280 15.40 -9.45 1.00
C ILE A 280 13.86 -9.47 0.90
N SER A 281 13.32 -9.38 -0.32
CA SER A 281 11.87 -9.40 -0.55
C SER A 281 11.26 -10.75 -0.13
N MET A 282 11.94 -11.87 -0.38
CA MET A 282 11.49 -13.18 0.08
C MET A 282 11.47 -13.27 1.61
N CYS A 283 12.52 -12.83 2.29
CA CYS A 283 12.57 -12.78 3.76
C CYS A 283 11.46 -11.92 4.33
N MET A 284 11.26 -10.71 3.77
CA MET A 284 10.18 -9.80 4.15
C MET A 284 8.80 -10.43 3.93
N MET A 285 8.58 -11.13 2.81
CA MET A 285 7.31 -11.78 2.51
C MET A 285 7.00 -12.90 3.52
N VAL A 286 7.97 -13.77 3.77
CA VAL A 286 7.80 -14.89 4.70
C VAL A 286 7.52 -14.40 6.12
N THR A 287 8.32 -13.44 6.61
CA THR A 287 8.14 -12.86 7.94
C THR A 287 6.82 -12.09 8.06
N ALA A 288 6.44 -11.30 7.04
CA ALA A 288 5.19 -10.56 7.05
C ALA A 288 3.97 -11.49 7.10
N ILE A 289 3.93 -12.54 6.26
CA ILE A 289 2.81 -13.50 6.25
C ILE A 289 2.76 -14.26 7.57
N ALA A 290 3.88 -14.81 8.05
CA ALA A 290 3.94 -15.55 9.31
C ALA A 290 3.45 -14.69 10.49
N MET A 291 3.93 -13.45 10.58
CA MET A 291 3.58 -12.55 11.67
C MET A 291 2.15 -12.02 11.57
N THR A 292 1.60 -11.86 10.38
CA THR A 292 0.17 -11.50 10.23
C THR A 292 -0.76 -12.57 10.82
N VAL A 293 -0.38 -13.83 10.69
CA VAL A 293 -1.17 -14.95 11.27
C VAL A 293 -0.99 -15.05 12.80
N ILE A 294 0.22 -14.77 13.29
CA ILE A 294 0.60 -15.03 14.71
C ILE A 294 0.28 -13.83 15.61
N ALA A 295 0.51 -12.59 15.15
CA ALA A 295 0.49 -11.40 15.98
C ALA A 295 -0.92 -11.02 16.47
N GLY A 296 -1.96 -11.25 15.67
CA GLY A 296 -3.36 -11.01 16.07
C GLY A 296 -3.76 -11.82 17.29
N PRO A 297 -3.69 -13.17 17.25
CA PRO A 297 -3.98 -14.03 18.40
C PRO A 297 -3.12 -13.76 19.63
N ILE A 298 -1.84 -13.39 19.45
CA ILE A 298 -0.97 -13.00 20.58
C ILE A 298 -1.48 -11.71 21.22
N SER A 299 -1.81 -10.69 20.42
CA SER A 299 -2.37 -9.43 20.92
C SER A 299 -3.68 -9.63 21.67
N ASP A 300 -4.55 -10.54 21.18
CA ASP A 300 -5.80 -10.89 21.84
C ASP A 300 -5.56 -11.57 23.22
N ARG A 301 -4.57 -12.46 23.29
CA ARG A 301 -4.20 -13.14 24.56
C ARG A 301 -3.58 -12.20 25.59
N ILE A 302 -2.78 -11.23 25.15
CA ILE A 302 -2.17 -10.22 26.03
C ILE A 302 -3.25 -9.27 26.57
N GLY A 303 -4.39 -9.13 25.87
CA GLY A 303 -5.46 -8.20 26.22
C GLY A 303 -5.05 -6.73 26.10
N SER A 304 -4.03 -6.46 25.28
CA SER A 304 -3.51 -5.12 24.99
C SER A 304 -3.18 -5.00 23.52
N ARG A 305 -3.56 -3.88 22.91
CA ARG A 305 -3.13 -3.55 21.54
C ARG A 305 -1.85 -2.71 21.53
N LYS A 306 -1.68 -1.93 22.55
CA LYS A 306 -0.57 -0.98 22.71
C LYS A 306 0.79 -1.68 22.83
N ILE A 307 0.90 -2.69 23.71
CA ILE A 307 2.17 -3.40 23.98
C ILE A 307 2.71 -4.09 22.72
N PRO A 308 1.92 -4.89 21.96
CA PRO A 308 2.40 -5.47 20.73
C PRO A 308 2.85 -4.42 19.68
N VAL A 309 2.11 -3.31 19.53
CA VAL A 309 2.48 -2.26 18.58
C VAL A 309 3.83 -1.62 18.94
N ILE A 310 4.08 -1.36 20.24
CA ILE A 310 5.36 -0.84 20.72
C ILE A 310 6.48 -1.86 20.45
N ALA A 311 6.29 -3.12 20.82
CA ALA A 311 7.28 -4.18 20.62
C ALA A 311 7.64 -4.34 19.12
N CYS A 312 6.64 -4.31 18.23
CA CYS A 312 6.84 -4.37 16.78
C CYS A 312 7.63 -3.18 16.28
N SER A 313 7.32 -1.96 16.76
CA SER A 313 8.05 -0.74 16.39
C SER A 313 9.50 -0.77 16.87
N LEU A 314 9.76 -1.32 18.05
CA LEU A 314 11.13 -1.54 18.54
C LEU A 314 11.90 -2.55 17.68
N LEU A 315 11.25 -3.64 17.24
CA LEU A 315 11.86 -4.58 16.30
C LEU A 315 12.20 -3.92 14.96
N VAL A 316 11.33 -3.04 14.44
CA VAL A 316 11.63 -2.26 13.24
C VAL A 316 12.84 -1.35 13.48
N ALA A 317 12.94 -0.67 14.62
CA ALA A 317 14.06 0.19 14.95
C ALA A 317 15.37 -0.60 15.03
N VAL A 318 15.38 -1.72 15.79
CA VAL A 318 16.54 -2.62 15.92
C VAL A 318 16.95 -3.18 14.56
N GLY A 319 15.99 -3.67 13.77
CA GLY A 319 16.29 -4.17 12.42
C GLY A 319 16.88 -3.10 11.52
N SER A 320 16.34 -1.87 11.56
CA SER A 320 16.77 -0.77 10.71
C SER A 320 18.20 -0.31 10.97
N ILE A 321 18.72 -0.44 12.19
CA ILE A 321 20.07 -0.04 12.52
C ILE A 321 21.14 -1.10 12.14
N ILE A 322 20.76 -2.34 11.86
CA ILE A 322 21.71 -3.44 11.57
C ILE A 322 22.66 -3.10 10.40
N PRO A 323 22.17 -2.61 9.24
CA PRO A 323 23.05 -2.34 8.11
C PRO A 323 23.97 -1.10 8.30
N PHE A 324 23.79 -0.35 9.40
CA PHE A 324 24.68 0.76 9.75
C PHE A 324 26.10 0.29 10.12
N PHE A 325 26.22 -0.90 10.71
CA PHE A 325 27.47 -1.41 11.24
C PHE A 325 28.38 -2.07 10.21
N SER A 326 27.87 -2.40 9.02
CA SER A 326 28.68 -3.05 7.97
C SER A 326 28.06 -2.87 6.58
N ASN A 327 28.92 -2.71 5.58
CA ASN A 327 28.54 -2.62 4.17
C ASN A 327 28.32 -4.01 3.53
N ASP A 328 28.41 -5.12 4.29
CA ASP A 328 28.10 -6.45 3.77
C ASP A 328 26.60 -6.52 3.44
N PRO A 329 26.20 -6.85 2.21
CA PRO A 329 24.80 -6.93 1.82
C PRO A 329 23.98 -7.97 2.61
N LYS A 330 24.63 -8.90 3.30
CA LYS A 330 23.98 -9.84 4.25
C LYS A 330 23.34 -9.09 5.42
N MET A 331 23.80 -7.89 5.76
CA MET A 331 23.17 -7.05 6.80
C MET A 331 21.77 -6.61 6.37
N MET A 332 21.51 -6.45 5.06
CA MET A 332 20.15 -6.18 4.56
C MET A 332 19.24 -7.41 4.67
N ILE A 333 19.77 -8.63 4.64
CA ILE A 333 19.01 -9.86 4.92
C ILE A 333 18.64 -9.90 6.42
N ALA A 334 19.60 -9.60 7.29
CA ALA A 334 19.33 -9.51 8.74
C ALA A 334 18.29 -8.42 9.06
N TYR A 335 18.40 -7.24 8.42
CA TYR A 335 17.37 -6.20 8.46
C TYR A 335 16.01 -6.76 8.03
N ALA A 336 15.95 -7.47 6.91
CA ALA A 336 14.70 -8.02 6.38
C ALA A 336 14.03 -9.02 7.35
N LEU A 337 14.81 -9.84 8.02
CA LEU A 337 14.32 -10.79 9.00
C LEU A 337 13.80 -10.09 10.26
N VAL A 338 14.56 -9.17 10.83
CA VAL A 338 14.20 -8.51 12.09
C VAL A 338 13.12 -7.44 11.87
N ALA A 339 13.36 -6.48 10.98
CA ALA A 339 12.39 -5.42 10.68
C ALA A 339 11.14 -5.96 9.95
N GLY A 340 11.28 -6.99 9.11
CA GLY A 340 10.16 -7.67 8.46
C GLY A 340 9.24 -8.35 9.46
N THR A 341 9.79 -9.02 10.48
CA THR A 341 9.03 -9.57 11.61
C THR A 341 8.27 -8.45 12.35
N GLY A 342 8.95 -7.37 12.70
CA GLY A 342 8.34 -6.20 13.33
C GLY A 342 7.22 -5.59 12.48
N MET A 343 7.45 -5.38 11.18
CA MET A 343 6.49 -4.75 10.28
C MET A 343 5.29 -5.64 9.96
N GLY A 344 5.50 -6.96 9.83
CA GLY A 344 4.41 -7.92 9.64
C GLY A 344 3.46 -7.96 10.84
N ALA A 345 4.02 -8.02 12.05
CA ALA A 345 3.25 -7.99 13.28
C ALA A 345 2.57 -6.62 13.49
N TYR A 346 3.26 -5.52 13.18
CA TYR A 346 2.69 -4.17 13.24
C TYR A 346 1.44 -4.06 12.36
N ASN A 347 1.51 -4.46 11.09
CA ASN A 347 0.38 -4.39 10.18
C ASN A 347 -0.84 -5.20 10.66
N ALA A 348 -0.63 -6.29 11.40
CA ALA A 348 -1.71 -7.10 11.95
C ALA A 348 -2.41 -6.43 13.14
N VAL A 349 -1.67 -5.70 13.99
CA VAL A 349 -2.20 -5.15 15.25
C VAL A 349 -2.61 -3.68 15.12
N ASP A 350 -1.93 -2.91 14.25
CA ASP A 350 -2.18 -1.47 14.03
C ASP A 350 -3.64 -1.17 13.67
N GLN A 351 -4.27 -2.00 12.84
CA GLN A 351 -5.68 -1.77 12.48
C GLN A 351 -6.63 -1.89 13.68
N ALA A 352 -6.35 -2.81 14.62
CA ALA A 352 -7.13 -2.93 15.83
C ALA A 352 -6.93 -1.72 16.75
N LEU A 353 -5.68 -1.25 16.91
CA LEU A 353 -5.36 -0.02 17.65
C LEU A 353 -6.08 1.19 17.04
N ASN A 354 -6.06 1.31 15.70
CA ASN A 354 -6.71 2.41 14.99
C ASN A 354 -8.22 2.49 15.26
N VAL A 355 -8.90 1.35 15.36
CA VAL A 355 -10.34 1.29 15.69
C VAL A 355 -10.59 1.70 17.14
N GLU A 356 -9.71 1.31 18.08
CA GLU A 356 -9.87 1.61 19.50
C GLU A 356 -9.63 3.10 19.86
N VAL A 357 -8.81 3.81 19.07
CA VAL A 357 -8.53 5.25 19.30
C VAL A 357 -9.52 6.20 18.61
N LEU A 358 -10.53 5.69 17.91
CA LEU A 358 -11.51 6.53 17.20
C LEU A 358 -12.26 7.46 18.14
N PRO A 359 -12.37 8.76 17.84
CA PRO A 359 -13.09 9.73 18.68
C PRO A 359 -14.59 9.47 18.73
N SER A 360 -15.18 8.96 17.65
CA SER A 360 -16.62 8.67 17.54
C SER A 360 -16.87 7.46 16.64
N LYS A 361 -17.85 6.64 17.02
CA LYS A 361 -18.32 5.53 16.19
C LYS A 361 -19.12 6.02 14.98
N ASP A 362 -19.74 7.17 15.04
CA ASP A 362 -20.57 7.74 13.96
C ASP A 362 -19.72 8.23 12.78
N THR A 363 -18.46 8.63 13.03
CA THR A 363 -17.52 9.11 12.02
C THR A 363 -16.41 8.09 11.72
N ALA A 364 -16.53 6.86 12.21
CA ALA A 364 -15.48 5.85 12.17
C ALA A 364 -14.88 5.64 10.78
N ALA A 365 -15.70 5.54 9.73
CA ALA A 365 -15.21 5.32 8.36
C ALA A 365 -14.33 6.48 7.85
N LYS A 366 -14.74 7.72 8.13
CA LYS A 366 -13.99 8.93 7.79
C LYS A 366 -12.67 9.00 8.57
N ASP A 367 -12.75 8.79 9.89
CA ASP A 367 -11.59 8.92 10.77
C ASP A 367 -10.55 7.82 10.51
N LEU A 368 -10.97 6.59 10.19
CA LEU A 368 -10.08 5.54 9.68
C LEU A 368 -9.46 5.91 8.32
N GLY A 369 -10.22 6.57 7.45
CA GLY A 369 -9.69 7.11 6.19
C GLY A 369 -8.56 8.10 6.42
N ILE A 370 -8.71 9.02 7.38
CA ILE A 370 -7.65 9.97 7.76
C ILE A 370 -6.44 9.24 8.36
N LEU A 371 -6.64 8.24 9.23
CA LEU A 371 -5.54 7.39 9.73
C LEU A 371 -4.79 6.68 8.60
N ASN A 372 -5.48 6.30 7.52
CA ASN A 372 -4.84 5.71 6.35
C ASN A 372 -3.99 6.71 5.55
N LEU A 373 -4.26 8.02 5.65
CA LEU A 373 -3.38 9.04 5.08
C LEU A 373 -1.97 9.01 5.71
N ALA A 374 -1.82 8.48 6.94
CA ALA A 374 -0.51 8.25 7.54
C ALA A 374 0.37 7.29 6.70
N ASN A 375 -0.21 6.34 5.99
CA ASN A 375 0.56 5.47 5.10
C ASN A 375 1.15 6.25 3.93
N THR A 376 0.33 7.08 3.28
CA THR A 376 0.75 7.90 2.13
C THR A 376 1.70 9.00 2.55
N GLY A 377 1.34 9.75 3.60
CA GLY A 377 2.17 10.83 4.12
C GLY A 377 3.49 10.34 4.73
N GLY A 378 3.47 9.21 5.44
CA GLY A 378 4.67 8.57 5.98
C GLY A 378 5.63 8.13 4.88
N GLN A 379 5.11 7.57 3.78
CA GLN A 379 5.94 7.23 2.61
C GLN A 379 6.64 8.46 2.05
N VAL A 380 5.92 9.57 1.85
CA VAL A 380 6.51 10.83 1.35
C VAL A 380 7.55 11.36 2.32
N LEU A 381 7.22 11.47 3.62
CA LEU A 381 8.15 11.98 4.62
C LEU A 381 9.42 11.13 4.67
N GLY A 382 9.29 9.80 4.73
CA GLY A 382 10.43 8.89 4.78
C GLY A 382 11.37 9.07 3.59
N GLN A 383 10.83 9.18 2.39
CA GLN A 383 11.64 9.35 1.18
C GLN A 383 12.24 10.75 1.05
N VAL A 384 11.54 11.82 1.47
CA VAL A 384 12.06 13.19 1.45
C VAL A 384 13.20 13.34 2.47
N LEU A 385 13.00 12.87 3.71
CA LEU A 385 14.05 12.90 4.74
C LEU A 385 15.26 12.05 4.33
N ALA A 386 15.01 10.87 3.77
CA ALA A 386 16.04 9.99 3.27
C ALA A 386 16.86 10.65 2.14
N ALA A 387 16.22 11.23 1.14
CA ALA A 387 16.90 11.94 0.05
C ALA A 387 17.75 13.11 0.56
N THR A 388 17.21 13.88 1.52
CA THR A 388 17.94 14.99 2.16
C THR A 388 19.21 14.49 2.86
N LEU A 389 19.09 13.43 3.68
CA LEU A 389 20.22 12.87 4.40
C LEU A 389 21.24 12.18 3.48
N ILE A 390 20.80 11.53 2.41
CA ILE A 390 21.69 10.95 1.40
C ILE A 390 22.58 12.06 0.79
N ASN A 391 21.98 13.18 0.43
CA ASN A 391 22.71 14.30 -0.17
C ASN A 391 23.68 14.98 0.80
N MET A 392 23.42 14.95 2.11
CA MET A 392 24.27 15.60 3.12
C MET A 392 25.33 14.66 3.70
N PHE A 393 24.97 13.43 3.96
CA PHE A 393 25.76 12.49 4.76
C PHE A 393 25.97 11.13 4.10
N GLY A 394 25.35 10.87 2.94
CA GLY A 394 25.41 9.57 2.26
C GLY A 394 24.40 8.56 2.78
N TYR A 395 24.41 7.37 2.16
CA TYR A 395 23.40 6.32 2.39
C TYR A 395 23.40 5.73 3.80
N HIS A 396 24.54 5.71 4.49
CA HIS A 396 24.62 5.17 5.86
C HIS A 396 23.73 5.92 6.86
N ALA A 397 23.41 7.20 6.60
CA ALA A 397 22.53 8.00 7.45
C ALA A 397 21.07 7.54 7.44
N LEU A 398 20.67 6.72 6.46
CA LEU A 398 19.31 6.20 6.37
C LEU A 398 18.94 5.25 7.51
N PHE A 399 19.89 4.47 7.98
CA PHE A 399 19.66 3.47 9.02
C PHE A 399 19.36 4.10 10.39
N PRO A 400 20.17 5.06 10.90
CA PRO A 400 19.82 5.81 12.09
C PRO A 400 18.50 6.60 11.92
N LEU A 401 18.26 7.23 10.75
CA LEU A 401 17.01 7.92 10.48
C LEU A 401 15.81 7.00 10.70
N ALA A 402 15.83 5.82 10.06
CA ALA A 402 14.74 4.86 10.17
C ALA A 402 14.56 4.35 11.61
N ALA A 403 15.66 4.09 12.32
CA ALA A 403 15.62 3.69 13.72
C ALA A 403 14.99 4.79 14.60
N VAL A 404 15.42 6.04 14.45
CA VAL A 404 14.88 7.19 15.20
C VAL A 404 13.41 7.42 14.90
N CYS A 405 13.00 7.40 13.62
CA CYS A 405 11.59 7.52 13.25
C CYS A 405 10.74 6.41 13.90
N SER A 406 11.21 5.16 13.89
CA SER A 406 10.47 4.05 14.49
C SER A 406 10.41 4.15 16.02
N LEU A 407 11.48 4.58 16.68
CA LEU A 407 11.51 4.82 18.13
C LEU A 407 10.58 5.96 18.53
N LEU A 408 10.59 7.07 17.79
CA LEU A 408 9.68 8.19 18.04
C LEU A 408 8.22 7.76 17.81
N GLY A 409 7.97 6.96 16.77
CA GLY A 409 6.65 6.37 16.53
C GLY A 409 6.19 5.50 17.71
N ALA A 410 7.05 4.62 18.20
CA ALA A 410 6.79 3.81 19.39
C ALA A 410 6.52 4.68 20.64
N LEU A 411 7.31 5.74 20.84
CA LEU A 411 7.15 6.68 21.96
C LEU A 411 5.77 7.37 21.95
N LEU A 412 5.30 7.79 20.77
CA LEU A 412 3.96 8.39 20.64
C LEU A 412 2.86 7.40 21.04
N ILE A 413 3.01 6.13 20.67
CA ILE A 413 2.06 5.08 21.05
C ILE A 413 2.08 4.83 22.58
N VAL A 414 3.26 4.95 23.23
CA VAL A 414 3.35 4.84 24.72
C VAL A 414 2.46 5.86 25.43
N PHE A 415 2.30 7.07 24.87
CA PHE A 415 1.49 8.13 25.48
C PHE A 415 -0.01 8.01 25.24
N ILE A 416 -0.49 7.04 24.47
CA ILE A 416 -1.92 6.74 24.32
C ILE A 416 -2.47 6.25 25.68
N LYS A 417 -3.59 6.81 26.12
CA LYS A 417 -4.24 6.50 27.43
C LYS A 417 -5.56 5.76 27.27
N SER A 418 -6.25 5.89 26.14
CA SER A 418 -7.56 5.29 25.89
C SER A 418 -7.50 3.78 25.64
N VAL A 419 -6.33 3.25 25.31
CA VAL A 419 -6.10 1.84 24.95
C VAL A 419 -5.12 1.20 25.93
N LYS A 420 -5.43 -0.03 26.32
CA LYS A 420 -4.57 -0.86 27.18
C LYS A 420 -3.54 -1.64 26.38
#